data_c6783fb784c6a6571218404e81dc69cf
#
_entry.id   c6783fb784c6a6571218404e81dc69cf
#
_cell.length_a   1.000
_cell.length_b   1.000
_cell.length_c   1.000
_cell.angle_alpha   90.00
_cell.angle_beta   90.00
_cell.angle_gamma   90.00
#
_symmetry.space_group_name_H-M   'P 1'
#
loop_
_entity.id
_entity.type
_entity.pdbx_description
1 polymer ?
#
loop_
_entity_poly.entity_id
_entity_poly.type
_entity_poly.pdbx_seq_one_letter_code
_entity_poly.pdbx_strand_id
1 'polypeptide(L)'
;VSLASNLKKQLFIRAQNLVPQQQLSRVVGKVAASENLIIKNIAIQAFKVQYGIDLSIAQQTDALKYKSFNEFFTRALKEGVREIDTDANSIVSPADGAISQLGKVKEGDVFQAKGQSFSVEKLIGDPQLAVPFKNGEFATVYLSPRDYHRVHMPFAGTLTETLYIPGELFSVNQTIAENVPGLFARNERMVCLFDTELGRMAVVLVGAMIVAGIETVATGKVKPSGRVELDHHELKLEKGDELGRFYLGSTAIVLFEQNKMNWDAQFQANSTVVMGEALGHSL
;
A
#
# COMPACT_ATOMS: atom_id res chain seq x y z
N VAL A 1 6.38 0.29 -29.98
CA VAL A 1 5.17 0.82 -29.28
C VAL A 1 4.51 1.80 -30.21
N SER A 2 3.25 1.52 -30.67
CA SER A 2 2.59 2.34 -31.68
C SER A 2 2.23 3.74 -31.16
N LEU A 3 2.24 4.75 -32.04
CA LEU A 3 1.86 6.15 -31.76
C LEU A 3 0.48 6.21 -31.05
N ALA A 4 -0.45 5.35 -31.47
CA ALA A 4 -1.79 5.23 -30.90
C ALA A 4 -1.79 4.74 -29.43
N SER A 5 -0.85 3.86 -29.04
CA SER A 5 -0.69 3.39 -27.66
C SER A 5 -0.18 4.51 -26.76
N ASN A 6 0.79 5.30 -27.25
CA ASN A 6 1.30 6.46 -26.50
C ASN A 6 0.25 7.56 -26.33
N LEU A 7 -0.57 7.81 -27.36
CA LEU A 7 -1.64 8.81 -27.27
C LEU A 7 -2.72 8.40 -26.26
N LYS A 8 -3.16 7.13 -26.29
CA LYS A 8 -4.12 6.59 -25.30
C LYS A 8 -3.58 6.71 -23.87
N LYS A 9 -2.29 6.42 -23.66
CA LYS A 9 -1.61 6.52 -22.37
C LYS A 9 -1.57 7.96 -21.87
N GLN A 10 -1.21 8.93 -22.74
CA GLN A 10 -1.20 10.35 -22.39
C GLN A 10 -2.60 10.90 -22.10
N LEU A 11 -3.60 10.49 -22.88
CA LEU A 11 -4.99 10.84 -22.63
C LEU A 11 -5.49 10.31 -21.28
N PHE A 12 -5.15 9.07 -20.93
CA PHE A 12 -5.50 8.48 -19.64
C PHE A 12 -4.87 9.26 -18.47
N ILE A 13 -3.59 9.64 -18.57
CA ILE A 13 -2.90 10.43 -17.54
C ILE A 13 -3.54 11.82 -17.40
N ARG A 14 -3.81 12.50 -18.53
CA ARG A 14 -4.46 13.83 -18.53
C ARG A 14 -5.88 13.76 -17.98
N ALA A 15 -6.63 12.72 -18.31
CA ALA A 15 -7.98 12.52 -17.78
C ALA A 15 -8.00 12.42 -16.25
N GLN A 16 -7.00 11.79 -15.63
CA GLN A 16 -6.92 11.70 -14.18
C GLN A 16 -6.74 13.08 -13.50
N ASN A 17 -6.08 14.03 -14.15
CA ASN A 17 -5.95 15.42 -13.65
C ASN A 17 -7.26 16.23 -13.78
N LEU A 18 -8.15 15.85 -14.69
CA LEU A 18 -9.41 16.57 -14.95
C LEU A 18 -10.59 16.03 -14.13
N VAL A 19 -10.50 14.77 -13.70
CA VAL A 19 -11.57 14.13 -12.90
C VAL A 19 -11.51 14.66 -11.47
N PRO A 20 -12.67 15.04 -10.86
CA PRO A 20 -12.72 15.40 -9.45
C PRO A 20 -12.56 14.15 -8.57
N GLN A 21 -11.28 13.70 -8.44
CA GLN A 21 -10.88 12.42 -7.84
C GLN A 21 -11.52 12.16 -6.48
N GLN A 22 -11.55 13.19 -5.60
CA GLN A 22 -12.13 13.06 -4.26
C GLN A 22 -13.64 12.85 -4.28
N GLN A 23 -14.36 13.55 -5.20
CA GLN A 23 -15.81 13.38 -5.31
C GLN A 23 -16.15 12.00 -5.86
N LEU A 24 -15.43 11.57 -6.89
CA LEU A 24 -15.58 10.22 -7.46
C LEU A 24 -15.32 9.15 -6.41
N SER A 25 -14.23 9.26 -5.65
CA SER A 25 -13.88 8.31 -4.59
C SER A 25 -14.94 8.27 -3.49
N ARG A 26 -15.53 9.41 -3.13
CA ARG A 26 -16.66 9.46 -2.15
C ARG A 26 -17.88 8.71 -2.66
N VAL A 27 -18.27 8.89 -3.94
CA VAL A 27 -19.43 8.21 -4.53
C VAL A 27 -19.18 6.71 -4.61
N VAL A 28 -18.01 6.31 -5.15
CA VAL A 28 -17.63 4.90 -5.21
C VAL A 28 -17.54 4.29 -3.82
N GLY A 29 -16.97 5.00 -2.85
CA GLY A 29 -16.90 4.57 -1.46
C GLY A 29 -18.27 4.32 -0.83
N LYS A 30 -19.29 5.15 -1.11
CA LYS A 30 -20.68 4.92 -0.66
C LYS A 30 -21.28 3.66 -1.30
N VAL A 31 -21.06 3.46 -2.60
CA VAL A 31 -21.52 2.27 -3.31
C VAL A 31 -20.83 1.02 -2.76
N ALA A 32 -19.51 1.07 -2.57
CA ALA A 32 -18.72 -0.04 -2.04
C ALA A 32 -19.06 -0.40 -0.58
N ALA A 33 -19.50 0.57 0.21
CA ALA A 33 -19.98 0.36 1.58
C ALA A 33 -21.45 -0.05 1.67
N SER A 34 -22.18 -0.05 0.54
CA SER A 34 -23.60 -0.38 0.54
C SER A 34 -23.84 -1.85 0.91
N GLU A 35 -24.75 -2.07 1.87
CA GLU A 35 -25.21 -3.41 2.26
C GLU A 35 -26.48 -3.83 1.48
N ASN A 36 -26.97 -2.99 0.57
CA ASN A 36 -28.09 -3.35 -0.29
C ASN A 36 -27.73 -4.58 -1.13
N LEU A 37 -28.54 -5.64 -1.00
CA LEU A 37 -28.24 -6.94 -1.61
C LEU A 37 -28.02 -6.90 -3.13
N ILE A 38 -28.79 -6.08 -3.83
CA ILE A 38 -28.68 -5.96 -5.29
C ILE A 38 -27.38 -5.26 -5.65
N ILE A 39 -27.12 -4.10 -5.04
CA ILE A 39 -25.95 -3.26 -5.31
C ILE A 39 -24.66 -4.05 -5.01
N LYS A 40 -24.55 -4.60 -3.80
CA LYS A 40 -23.35 -5.32 -3.39
C LYS A 40 -23.09 -6.56 -4.24
N ASN A 41 -24.14 -7.35 -4.54
CA ASN A 41 -23.97 -8.59 -5.28
C ASN A 41 -23.55 -8.30 -6.74
N ILE A 42 -24.14 -7.31 -7.39
CA ILE A 42 -23.71 -6.89 -8.74
C ILE A 42 -22.27 -6.43 -8.71
N ALA A 43 -21.89 -5.55 -7.76
CA ALA A 43 -20.53 -5.04 -7.66
C ALA A 43 -19.51 -6.15 -7.40
N ILE A 44 -19.79 -7.05 -6.46
CA ILE A 44 -18.90 -8.19 -6.11
C ILE A 44 -18.75 -9.15 -7.30
N GLN A 45 -19.85 -9.56 -7.94
CA GLN A 45 -19.79 -10.49 -9.05
C GLN A 45 -19.09 -9.90 -10.28
N ALA A 46 -19.38 -8.64 -10.62
CA ALA A 46 -18.71 -7.95 -11.72
C ALA A 46 -17.20 -7.85 -11.47
N PHE A 47 -16.80 -7.47 -10.26
CA PHE A 47 -15.38 -7.36 -9.89
C PHE A 47 -14.69 -8.73 -9.87
N LYS A 48 -15.34 -9.75 -9.30
CA LYS A 48 -14.83 -11.12 -9.27
C LYS A 48 -14.53 -11.65 -10.67
N VAL A 49 -15.46 -11.45 -11.61
CA VAL A 49 -15.30 -11.87 -13.01
C VAL A 49 -14.21 -11.05 -13.70
N GLN A 50 -14.26 -9.72 -13.56
CA GLN A 50 -13.32 -8.80 -14.23
C GLN A 50 -11.85 -9.06 -13.86
N TYR A 51 -11.58 -9.39 -12.58
CA TYR A 51 -10.22 -9.55 -12.06
C TYR A 51 -9.84 -11.00 -11.75
N GLY A 52 -10.72 -11.96 -11.99
CA GLY A 52 -10.45 -13.37 -11.75
C GLY A 52 -10.21 -13.69 -10.28
N ILE A 53 -11.01 -13.11 -9.36
CA ILE A 53 -10.79 -13.27 -7.92
C ILE A 53 -11.07 -14.72 -7.49
N ASP A 54 -10.04 -15.37 -6.94
CA ASP A 54 -10.17 -16.66 -6.28
C ASP A 54 -10.54 -16.47 -4.80
N LEU A 55 -11.67 -17.00 -4.42
CA LEU A 55 -12.14 -17.01 -3.02
C LEU A 55 -11.82 -18.32 -2.30
N SER A 56 -11.18 -19.29 -2.96
CA SER A 56 -10.84 -20.57 -2.31
C SER A 56 -9.94 -20.40 -1.09
N ILE A 57 -9.07 -19.38 -1.13
CA ILE A 57 -8.14 -19.00 -0.06
C ILE A 57 -8.73 -18.03 0.96
N ALA A 58 -9.89 -17.45 0.68
CA ALA A 58 -10.54 -16.50 1.59
C ALA A 58 -11.25 -17.24 2.74
N GLN A 59 -11.30 -16.62 3.92
CA GLN A 59 -12.03 -17.13 5.06
C GLN A 59 -13.52 -17.29 4.73
N GLN A 60 -14.12 -16.32 4.05
CA GLN A 60 -15.46 -16.41 3.46
C GLN A 60 -15.35 -16.74 1.97
N THR A 61 -15.71 -17.98 1.60
CA THR A 61 -15.61 -18.47 0.21
C THR A 61 -16.82 -18.15 -0.66
N ASP A 62 -17.97 -17.85 -0.04
CA ASP A 62 -19.18 -17.47 -0.74
C ASP A 62 -19.25 -15.95 -0.95
N ALA A 63 -19.17 -15.53 -2.21
CA ALA A 63 -19.20 -14.11 -2.59
C ALA A 63 -20.48 -13.38 -2.15
N LEU A 64 -21.60 -14.09 -2.04
CA LEU A 64 -22.89 -13.49 -1.66
C LEU A 64 -23.03 -13.24 -0.16
N LYS A 65 -22.21 -13.88 0.67
CA LYS A 65 -22.24 -13.74 2.14
C LYS A 65 -21.50 -12.52 2.67
N TYR A 66 -20.69 -11.85 1.86
CA TYR A 66 -20.09 -10.59 2.28
C TYR A 66 -21.17 -9.52 2.46
N LYS A 67 -21.06 -8.72 3.52
CA LYS A 67 -22.03 -7.65 3.85
C LYS A 67 -22.01 -6.50 2.85
N SER A 68 -20.83 -6.21 2.30
CA SER A 68 -20.59 -5.13 1.35
C SER A 68 -19.46 -5.46 0.38
N PHE A 69 -19.29 -4.67 -0.67
CA PHE A 69 -18.13 -4.79 -1.54
C PHE A 69 -16.83 -4.49 -0.77
N ASN A 70 -16.84 -3.56 0.18
CA ASN A 70 -15.67 -3.27 1.01
C ASN A 70 -15.21 -4.50 1.80
N GLU A 71 -16.13 -5.24 2.43
CA GLU A 71 -15.78 -6.45 3.17
C GLU A 71 -15.20 -7.53 2.24
N PHE A 72 -15.79 -7.71 1.05
CA PHE A 72 -15.25 -8.61 0.02
C PHE A 72 -13.84 -8.19 -0.42
N PHE A 73 -13.61 -6.91 -0.64
CA PHE A 73 -12.33 -6.40 -1.12
C PHE A 73 -11.22 -6.53 -0.06
N THR A 74 -11.55 -6.27 1.22
CA THR A 74 -10.65 -6.41 2.36
C THR A 74 -10.76 -7.79 3.03
N ARG A 75 -11.20 -8.81 2.28
CA ARG A 75 -11.45 -10.17 2.76
C ARG A 75 -10.27 -10.71 3.57
N ALA A 76 -10.56 -11.38 4.66
CA ALA A 76 -9.55 -12.15 5.39
C ALA A 76 -9.21 -13.43 4.63
N LEU A 77 -7.98 -13.90 4.77
CA LEU A 77 -7.54 -15.20 4.27
C LEU A 77 -7.76 -16.28 5.35
N LYS A 78 -7.84 -17.52 4.93
CA LYS A 78 -7.82 -18.67 5.83
C LYS A 78 -6.48 -18.71 6.55
N GLU A 79 -6.49 -19.22 7.77
CA GLU A 79 -5.27 -19.48 8.53
C GLU A 79 -4.34 -20.44 7.76
N GLY A 80 -3.03 -20.17 7.80
CA GLY A 80 -2.00 -20.97 7.14
C GLY A 80 -1.88 -20.79 5.62
N VAL A 81 -2.74 -19.97 4.97
CA VAL A 81 -2.63 -19.70 3.51
C VAL A 81 -1.45 -18.79 3.18
N ARG A 82 -1.06 -17.97 4.12
CA ARG A 82 0.17 -17.15 4.06
C ARG A 82 1.04 -17.55 5.23
N GLU A 83 2.11 -18.26 4.93
CA GLU A 83 3.13 -18.62 5.91
C GLU A 83 4.02 -17.40 6.12
N ILE A 84 4.18 -17.01 7.38
CA ILE A 84 5.12 -15.95 7.76
C ILE A 84 6.48 -16.60 7.96
N ASP A 85 7.49 -16.11 7.27
CA ASP A 85 8.87 -16.57 7.47
C ASP A 85 9.26 -16.41 8.95
N THR A 86 9.72 -17.51 9.55
CA THR A 86 9.97 -17.62 10.99
C THR A 86 11.37 -17.23 11.43
N ASP A 87 12.30 -16.97 10.48
CA ASP A 87 13.63 -16.48 10.82
C ASP A 87 13.51 -15.11 11.52
N ALA A 88 14.02 -14.99 12.73
CA ALA A 88 13.95 -13.74 13.50
C ALA A 88 14.59 -12.56 12.77
N ASN A 89 15.57 -12.83 11.90
CA ASN A 89 16.29 -11.81 11.13
C ASN A 89 15.62 -11.47 9.80
N SER A 90 14.62 -12.22 9.36
CA SER A 90 13.97 -11.97 8.08
C SER A 90 13.07 -10.74 8.12
N ILE A 91 13.11 -9.98 7.04
CA ILE A 91 12.17 -8.89 6.75
C ILE A 91 11.22 -9.42 5.68
N VAL A 92 9.92 -9.47 6.01
CA VAL A 92 8.94 -10.11 5.14
C VAL A 92 8.16 -9.11 4.30
N SER A 93 7.58 -9.58 3.20
CA SER A 93 6.68 -8.77 2.40
C SER A 93 5.46 -8.33 3.22
N PRO A 94 5.15 -7.03 3.25
CA PRO A 94 4.00 -6.53 3.99
C PRO A 94 2.66 -6.87 3.33
N ALA A 95 2.66 -7.31 2.07
CA ALA A 95 1.44 -7.51 1.30
C ALA A 95 1.65 -8.48 0.14
N ASP A 96 0.55 -9.03 -0.39
CA ASP A 96 0.53 -9.65 -1.71
C ASP A 96 0.64 -8.58 -2.79
N GLY A 97 1.41 -8.85 -3.86
CA GLY A 97 1.50 -7.92 -4.96
C GLY A 97 2.72 -8.12 -5.85
N ALA A 98 3.20 -7.01 -6.39
CA ALA A 98 4.42 -6.97 -7.16
C ALA A 98 5.35 -5.85 -6.64
N ILE A 99 6.63 -6.14 -6.55
CA ILE A 99 7.64 -5.13 -6.23
C ILE A 99 7.65 -4.09 -7.35
N SER A 100 7.28 -2.86 -7.04
CA SER A 100 7.47 -1.75 -7.97
C SER A 100 8.94 -1.38 -8.06
N GLN A 101 9.57 -1.14 -6.90
CA GLN A 101 10.98 -0.88 -6.74
C GLN A 101 11.45 -1.31 -5.35
N LEU A 102 12.73 -1.67 -5.21
CA LEU A 102 13.41 -1.86 -3.94
C LEU A 102 14.88 -1.46 -4.07
N GLY A 103 15.51 -1.12 -2.96
CA GLY A 103 16.94 -0.78 -2.89
C GLY A 103 17.23 0.32 -1.88
N LYS A 104 18.33 1.04 -2.13
CA LYS A 104 18.82 2.12 -1.24
C LYS A 104 18.17 3.44 -1.54
N VAL A 105 17.81 4.17 -0.50
CA VAL A 105 17.54 5.59 -0.57
C VAL A 105 18.86 6.32 -0.81
N LYS A 106 18.91 7.18 -1.83
CA LYS A 106 20.14 7.92 -2.19
C LYS A 106 19.96 9.40 -1.90
N GLU A 107 20.73 9.91 -0.93
CA GLU A 107 20.71 11.34 -0.55
C GLU A 107 19.29 11.87 -0.23
N GLY A 108 18.46 11.01 0.35
CA GLY A 108 17.07 11.33 0.67
C GLY A 108 16.06 11.08 -0.45
N ASP A 109 16.48 10.56 -1.61
CA ASP A 109 15.60 10.24 -2.72
C ASP A 109 15.33 8.74 -2.86
N VAL A 110 14.05 8.41 -2.98
CA VAL A 110 13.53 7.07 -3.28
C VAL A 110 13.29 6.96 -4.77
N PHE A 111 13.86 5.95 -5.40
CA PHE A 111 13.63 5.69 -6.82
C PHE A 111 12.19 5.18 -7.05
N GLN A 112 11.47 5.85 -7.97
CA GLN A 112 10.08 5.53 -8.29
C GLN A 112 9.97 4.61 -9.53
N ALA A 113 10.37 5.11 -10.68
CA ALA A 113 10.40 4.40 -11.98
C ALA A 113 11.00 5.29 -13.06
N LYS A 114 11.62 4.71 -14.10
CA LYS A 114 12.09 5.42 -15.31
C LYS A 114 12.87 6.71 -15.04
N GLY A 115 13.80 6.69 -14.10
CA GLY A 115 14.64 7.84 -13.78
C GLY A 115 13.94 8.92 -12.94
N GLN A 116 12.73 8.65 -12.45
CA GLN A 116 12.03 9.51 -11.51
C GLN A 116 12.28 9.05 -10.08
N SER A 117 12.39 9.99 -9.17
CA SER A 117 12.46 9.77 -7.73
C SER A 117 11.52 10.72 -6.99
N PHE A 118 11.35 10.47 -5.70
CA PHE A 118 10.67 11.38 -4.79
C PHE A 118 11.41 11.42 -3.46
N SER A 119 11.35 12.57 -2.80
CA SER A 119 12.03 12.78 -1.53
C SER A 119 11.35 11.98 -0.39
N VAL A 120 12.15 11.32 0.45
CA VAL A 120 11.70 10.72 1.71
C VAL A 120 11.01 11.75 2.59
N GLU A 121 11.51 12.98 2.64
CA GLU A 121 10.88 14.06 3.42
C GLU A 121 9.45 14.34 2.94
N LYS A 122 9.25 14.38 1.62
CA LYS A 122 7.90 14.55 1.05
C LYS A 122 7.02 13.32 1.29
N LEU A 123 7.60 12.11 1.28
CA LEU A 123 6.86 10.88 1.53
C LEU A 123 6.39 10.81 2.98
N ILE A 124 7.28 11.05 3.94
CA ILE A 124 7.00 11.02 5.38
C ILE A 124 6.12 12.22 5.79
N GLY A 125 6.31 13.39 5.12
CA GLY A 125 5.56 14.62 5.39
C GLY A 125 6.07 15.45 6.56
N ASP A 126 7.13 15.00 7.21
CA ASP A 126 7.85 15.71 8.27
C ASP A 126 9.36 15.55 8.06
N PRO A 127 10.12 16.66 7.95
CA PRO A 127 11.57 16.61 7.71
C PRO A 127 12.37 15.96 8.84
N GLN A 128 11.92 16.07 10.09
CA GLN A 128 12.64 15.51 11.25
C GLN A 128 12.42 13.99 11.34
N LEU A 129 11.19 13.55 11.18
CA LEU A 129 10.81 12.14 11.16
C LEU A 129 11.38 11.39 9.93
N ALA A 130 11.75 12.12 8.87
CA ALA A 130 12.37 11.57 7.67
C ALA A 130 13.89 11.33 7.80
N VAL A 131 14.56 11.98 8.75
CA VAL A 131 16.03 11.93 8.91
C VAL A 131 16.58 10.49 8.95
N PRO A 132 16.00 9.54 9.73
CA PRO A 132 16.54 8.19 9.84
C PRO A 132 16.61 7.43 8.50
N PHE A 133 15.76 7.78 7.54
CA PHE A 133 15.59 7.04 6.30
C PHE A 133 16.37 7.60 5.11
N LYS A 134 17.09 8.73 5.25
CA LYS A 134 17.75 9.46 4.13
C LYS A 134 18.76 8.64 3.33
N ASN A 135 19.40 7.67 3.94
CA ASN A 135 20.35 6.76 3.29
C ASN A 135 20.02 5.28 3.58
N GLY A 136 18.79 5.03 3.97
CA GLY A 136 18.30 3.72 4.36
C GLY A 136 17.96 2.81 3.17
N GLU A 137 17.20 1.79 3.47
CA GLU A 137 16.69 0.83 2.48
C GLU A 137 15.18 1.03 2.31
N PHE A 138 14.67 0.74 1.10
CA PHE A 138 13.23 0.81 0.83
C PHE A 138 12.75 -0.35 -0.04
N ALA A 139 11.47 -0.70 0.11
CA ALA A 139 10.73 -1.53 -0.83
C ALA A 139 9.34 -0.93 -1.07
N THR A 140 8.93 -0.89 -2.32
CA THR A 140 7.60 -0.45 -2.76
C THR A 140 6.85 -1.63 -3.35
N VAL A 141 5.77 -2.07 -2.71
CA VAL A 141 4.92 -3.18 -3.15
C VAL A 141 3.59 -2.62 -3.66
N TYR A 142 3.30 -2.87 -4.91
CA TYR A 142 2.04 -2.51 -5.56
C TYR A 142 1.03 -3.65 -5.42
N LEU A 143 -0.14 -3.36 -4.85
CA LEU A 143 -1.25 -4.29 -4.74
C LEU A 143 -2.22 -4.05 -5.90
N SER A 144 -2.31 -4.99 -6.83
CA SER A 144 -3.27 -4.93 -7.92
C SER A 144 -4.68 -5.28 -7.42
N PRO A 145 -5.76 -4.90 -8.15
CA PRO A 145 -7.13 -5.12 -7.67
C PRO A 145 -7.49 -6.57 -7.31
N ARG A 146 -6.79 -7.55 -7.85
CA ARG A 146 -7.02 -8.98 -7.55
C ARG A 146 -6.36 -9.46 -6.27
N ASP A 147 -5.34 -8.74 -5.79
CA ASP A 147 -4.51 -9.19 -4.67
C ASP A 147 -5.24 -9.09 -3.33
N TYR A 148 -4.64 -9.58 -2.29
CA TYR A 148 -5.07 -9.43 -0.91
C TYR A 148 -4.74 -8.00 -0.43
N HIS A 149 -5.74 -7.28 0.10
CA HIS A 149 -5.61 -5.83 0.38
C HIS A 149 -5.47 -5.50 1.86
N ARG A 150 -4.94 -6.41 2.67
CA ARG A 150 -4.44 -6.08 4.00
C ARG A 150 -2.92 -5.97 3.97
N VAL A 151 -2.41 -5.10 4.82
CA VAL A 151 -0.98 -4.83 4.99
C VAL A 151 -0.57 -5.35 6.35
N HIS A 152 0.53 -6.06 6.39
CA HIS A 152 1.03 -6.72 7.59
C HIS A 152 2.42 -6.19 7.95
N MET A 153 2.83 -6.41 9.19
CA MET A 153 4.11 -5.99 9.70
C MET A 153 5.25 -6.74 9.02
N PRO A 154 6.18 -6.02 8.35
CA PRO A 154 7.33 -6.66 7.72
C PRO A 154 8.39 -7.11 8.74
N PHE A 155 8.41 -6.50 9.91
CA PHE A 155 9.30 -6.80 11.04
C PHE A 155 8.62 -6.38 12.33
N ALA A 156 8.93 -7.02 13.46
CA ALA A 156 8.34 -6.69 14.74
C ALA A 156 8.76 -5.30 15.22
N GLY A 157 7.84 -4.57 15.85
CA GLY A 157 8.13 -3.24 16.37
C GLY A 157 6.99 -2.62 17.17
N THR A 158 7.31 -1.50 17.81
CA THR A 158 6.33 -0.67 18.52
C THR A 158 5.97 0.52 17.64
N LEU A 159 4.70 0.63 17.26
CA LEU A 159 4.15 1.81 16.59
C LEU A 159 4.20 2.98 17.55
N THR A 160 4.90 4.04 17.17
CA THR A 160 5.09 5.25 17.98
C THR A 160 4.31 6.44 17.44
N GLU A 161 4.24 6.59 16.11
CA GLU A 161 3.49 7.67 15.48
C GLU A 161 2.75 7.18 14.24
N THR A 162 1.60 7.80 13.98
CA THR A 162 0.96 7.79 12.68
C THR A 162 0.77 9.20 12.16
N LEU A 163 1.08 9.42 10.86
CA LEU A 163 0.80 10.69 10.18
C LEU A 163 -0.16 10.43 9.03
N TYR A 164 -1.36 11.01 9.12
CA TYR A 164 -2.23 11.14 7.97
C TYR A 164 -1.82 12.35 7.14
N ILE A 165 -1.61 12.14 5.85
CA ILE A 165 -1.23 13.21 4.92
C ILE A 165 -2.25 13.24 3.79
N PRO A 166 -3.05 14.32 3.72
CA PRO A 166 -3.99 14.51 2.62
C PRO A 166 -3.22 14.69 1.30
N GLY A 167 -3.84 14.24 0.21
CA GLY A 167 -3.20 14.34 -1.09
C GLY A 167 -4.16 14.08 -2.24
N GLU A 168 -3.56 13.85 -3.38
CA GLU A 168 -4.24 13.43 -4.60
C GLU A 168 -4.57 11.94 -4.54
N LEU A 169 -5.39 11.49 -5.48
CA LEU A 169 -5.78 10.09 -5.61
C LEU A 169 -5.51 9.61 -7.04
N PHE A 170 -4.24 9.71 -7.49
CA PHE A 170 -3.85 9.10 -8.76
C PHE A 170 -3.86 7.58 -8.64
N SER A 171 -4.18 6.91 -9.74
CA SER A 171 -3.90 5.47 -9.82
C SER A 171 -2.41 5.20 -9.58
N VAL A 172 -2.09 4.12 -8.86
CA VAL A 172 -0.70 3.75 -8.50
C VAL A 172 -0.16 2.60 -9.35
N ASN A 173 -0.84 2.27 -10.46
CA ASN A 173 -0.35 1.26 -11.39
C ASN A 173 0.97 1.68 -12.04
N GLN A 174 1.70 0.70 -12.59
CA GLN A 174 3.01 0.91 -13.20
C GLN A 174 3.00 2.02 -14.26
N THR A 175 1.95 2.10 -15.10
CA THR A 175 1.86 3.13 -16.14
C THR A 175 1.88 4.54 -15.55
N ILE A 176 1.16 4.77 -14.45
CA ILE A 176 1.11 6.08 -13.79
C ILE A 176 2.39 6.33 -13.01
N ALA A 177 2.92 5.31 -12.30
CA ALA A 177 4.20 5.42 -11.61
C ALA A 177 5.37 5.79 -12.54
N GLU A 178 5.33 5.36 -13.78
CA GLU A 178 6.33 5.71 -14.80
C GLU A 178 6.19 7.12 -15.39
N ASN A 179 5.06 7.79 -15.20
CA ASN A 179 4.75 9.03 -15.93
C ASN A 179 4.31 10.21 -15.05
N VAL A 180 4.02 9.97 -13.77
CA VAL A 180 3.65 11.02 -12.81
C VAL A 180 4.77 11.19 -11.80
N PRO A 181 5.54 12.29 -11.86
CA PRO A 181 6.64 12.53 -10.92
C PRO A 181 6.15 12.65 -9.48
N GLY A 182 6.85 11.98 -8.56
CA GLY A 182 6.55 12.05 -7.13
C GLY A 182 5.21 11.45 -6.74
N LEU A 183 4.68 10.52 -7.53
CA LEU A 183 3.34 9.94 -7.39
C LEU A 183 3.00 9.56 -5.95
N PHE A 184 3.86 8.76 -5.32
CA PHE A 184 3.59 8.22 -3.99
C PHE A 184 3.64 9.27 -2.88
N ALA A 185 4.46 10.32 -3.06
CA ALA A 185 4.53 11.45 -2.14
C ALA A 185 3.43 12.52 -2.37
N ARG A 186 2.70 12.42 -3.48
CA ARG A 186 1.57 13.30 -3.82
C ARG A 186 0.23 12.73 -3.39
N ASN A 187 0.09 11.41 -3.41
CA ASN A 187 -1.16 10.75 -3.05
C ASN A 187 -1.43 10.82 -1.54
N GLU A 188 -2.73 10.83 -1.20
CA GLU A 188 -3.22 10.62 0.16
C GLU A 188 -2.57 9.37 0.74
N ARG A 189 -2.06 9.46 1.98
CA ARG A 189 -1.34 8.35 2.61
C ARG A 189 -1.39 8.39 4.13
N MET A 190 -1.18 7.25 4.73
CA MET A 190 -0.94 7.06 6.15
C MET A 190 0.49 6.57 6.33
N VAL A 191 1.30 7.30 7.07
CA VAL A 191 2.65 6.92 7.47
C VAL A 191 2.58 6.35 8.88
N CYS A 192 3.08 5.14 9.07
CA CYS A 192 3.18 4.46 10.36
C CYS A 192 4.67 4.32 10.70
N LEU A 193 5.10 4.91 11.82
CA LEU A 193 6.48 4.90 12.28
C LEU A 193 6.64 3.97 13.48
N PHE A 194 7.67 3.17 13.43
CA PHE A 194 7.95 2.13 14.43
C PHE A 194 9.35 2.26 14.99
N ASP A 195 9.47 1.97 16.27
CA ASP A 195 10.74 1.58 16.90
C ASP A 195 10.86 0.06 16.82
N THR A 196 11.98 -0.41 16.29
CA THR A 196 12.30 -1.83 16.14
C THR A 196 13.70 -2.12 16.66
N GLU A 197 14.06 -3.39 16.77
CA GLU A 197 15.44 -3.79 17.10
C GLU A 197 16.45 -3.35 16.01
N LEU A 198 15.98 -3.08 14.79
CA LEU A 198 16.79 -2.58 13.69
C LEU A 198 16.85 -1.03 13.63
N GLY A 199 16.35 -0.33 14.66
CA GLY A 199 16.15 1.12 14.63
C GLY A 199 14.79 1.51 14.09
N ARG A 200 14.68 2.71 13.50
CA ARG A 200 13.41 3.22 12.99
C ARG A 200 12.99 2.50 11.70
N MET A 201 11.72 2.13 11.64
CA MET A 201 11.06 1.61 10.44
C MET A 201 9.84 2.46 10.13
N ALA A 202 9.56 2.67 8.84
CA ALA A 202 8.30 3.26 8.39
C ALA A 202 7.57 2.31 7.46
N VAL A 203 6.26 2.19 7.65
CA VAL A 203 5.35 1.56 6.68
C VAL A 203 4.36 2.61 6.21
N VAL A 204 4.42 2.94 4.92
CA VAL A 204 3.58 3.97 4.31
C VAL A 204 2.49 3.32 3.47
N LEU A 205 1.25 3.53 3.88
CA LEU A 205 0.07 3.07 3.15
C LEU A 205 -0.38 4.19 2.20
N VAL A 206 -0.14 4.01 0.90
CA VAL A 206 -0.46 5.02 -0.13
C VAL A 206 -1.79 4.68 -0.80
N GLY A 207 -2.75 5.58 -0.68
CA GLY A 207 -4.05 5.50 -1.35
C GLY A 207 -3.95 5.76 -2.86
N ALA A 208 -5.01 5.40 -3.59
CA ALA A 208 -5.08 5.61 -5.04
C ALA A 208 -6.49 6.00 -5.49
N MET A 209 -6.66 6.26 -6.80
CA MET A 209 -7.95 6.59 -7.39
C MET A 209 -9.00 5.51 -7.07
N ILE A 210 -10.20 5.96 -6.70
CA ILE A 210 -11.33 5.10 -6.30
C ILE A 210 -11.11 4.44 -4.92
N VAL A 211 -9.98 4.67 -4.24
CA VAL A 211 -9.75 4.15 -2.88
C VAL A 211 -10.78 4.78 -1.94
N ALA A 212 -11.60 3.92 -1.36
CA ALA A 212 -12.63 4.34 -0.41
C ALA A 212 -12.08 4.58 1.01
N GLY A 213 -10.75 4.53 1.17
CA GLY A 213 -10.04 4.86 2.40
C GLY A 213 -8.93 3.90 2.77
N ILE A 214 -8.14 4.35 3.71
CA ILE A 214 -7.11 3.60 4.43
C ILE A 214 -7.65 3.30 5.83
N GLU A 215 -7.35 2.15 6.37
CA GLU A 215 -7.64 1.78 7.76
C GLU A 215 -6.39 1.20 8.39
N THR A 216 -6.09 1.57 9.62
CA THR A 216 -5.04 0.94 10.42
C THR A 216 -5.62 0.37 11.72
N VAL A 217 -4.92 -0.61 12.30
CA VAL A 217 -5.34 -1.17 13.60
C VAL A 217 -5.28 -0.15 14.73
N ALA A 218 -4.43 0.88 14.60
CA ALA A 218 -4.25 1.92 15.61
C ALA A 218 -5.31 3.03 15.52
N THR A 219 -5.66 3.47 14.28
CA THR A 219 -6.54 4.64 14.09
C THR A 219 -7.94 4.29 13.62
N GLY A 220 -8.17 3.02 13.23
CA GLY A 220 -9.37 2.62 12.51
C GLY A 220 -9.39 3.25 11.11
N LYS A 221 -10.59 3.37 10.53
CA LYS A 221 -10.76 3.95 9.19
C LYS A 221 -10.47 5.45 9.19
N VAL A 222 -9.48 5.83 8.39
CA VAL A 222 -9.08 7.23 8.22
C VAL A 222 -10.24 8.05 7.65
N LYS A 223 -10.49 9.20 8.27
CA LYS A 223 -11.45 10.19 7.79
C LYS A 223 -10.68 11.36 7.17
N PRO A 224 -10.78 11.58 5.85
CA PRO A 224 -10.08 12.69 5.22
C PRO A 224 -10.42 14.02 5.87
N SER A 225 -9.45 14.66 6.50
CA SER A 225 -9.60 15.94 7.23
C SER A 225 -9.13 17.14 6.42
N GLY A 226 -8.40 16.90 5.31
CA GLY A 226 -7.80 17.95 4.49
C GLY A 226 -6.54 18.59 5.09
N ARG A 227 -6.07 18.12 6.24
CA ARG A 227 -4.85 18.57 6.92
C ARG A 227 -4.00 17.39 7.36
N VAL A 228 -2.73 17.64 7.61
CA VAL A 228 -1.83 16.64 8.22
C VAL A 228 -2.25 16.43 9.67
N GLU A 229 -2.37 15.16 10.07
CA GLU A 229 -2.69 14.77 11.45
C GLU A 229 -1.63 13.81 11.94
N LEU A 230 -1.02 14.15 13.07
CA LEU A 230 -0.03 13.34 13.78
C LEU A 230 -0.67 12.82 15.08
N ASP A 231 -0.65 11.52 15.25
CA ASP A 231 -1.08 10.85 16.47
C ASP A 231 0.07 10.01 17.04
N HIS A 232 0.17 9.98 18.38
CA HIS A 232 1.17 9.17 19.09
C HIS A 232 0.53 7.89 19.61
N HIS A 233 1.32 6.82 19.58
CA HIS A 233 0.89 5.47 19.96
C HIS A 233 1.96 4.78 20.79
N GLU A 234 1.58 3.69 21.44
CA GLU A 234 2.47 2.70 22.07
C GLU A 234 1.86 1.31 21.83
N LEU A 235 1.87 0.88 20.56
CA LEU A 235 1.26 -0.38 20.14
C LEU A 235 2.33 -1.33 19.61
N LYS A 236 2.56 -2.43 20.33
CA LYS A 236 3.45 -3.51 19.86
C LYS A 236 2.73 -4.36 18.83
N LEU A 237 3.43 -4.62 17.74
CA LEU A 237 2.99 -5.52 16.68
C LEU A 237 4.12 -6.48 16.34
N GLU A 238 3.79 -7.76 16.24
CA GLU A 238 4.72 -8.80 15.84
C GLU A 238 4.85 -8.86 14.31
N LYS A 239 5.92 -9.46 13.82
CA LYS A 239 6.10 -9.74 12.40
C LYS A 239 4.92 -10.57 11.86
N GLY A 240 4.28 -10.11 10.79
CA GLY A 240 3.11 -10.74 10.21
C GLY A 240 1.77 -10.28 10.79
N ASP A 241 1.74 -9.51 11.89
CA ASP A 241 0.49 -8.93 12.40
C ASP A 241 -0.14 -7.98 11.38
N GLU A 242 -1.47 -7.91 11.33
CA GLU A 242 -2.15 -6.93 10.48
C GLU A 242 -1.90 -5.52 10.99
N LEU A 243 -1.33 -4.67 10.14
CA LEU A 243 -1.15 -3.23 10.39
C LEU A 243 -2.35 -2.42 9.92
N GLY A 244 -2.93 -2.82 8.79
CA GLY A 244 -4.03 -2.07 8.20
C GLY A 244 -4.52 -2.66 6.89
N ARG A 245 -5.40 -1.92 6.21
CA ARG A 245 -6.02 -2.36 4.96
C ARG A 245 -6.44 -1.21 4.07
N PHE A 246 -6.64 -1.52 2.80
CA PHE A 246 -7.09 -0.59 1.79
C PHE A 246 -8.47 -0.96 1.26
N TYR A 247 -9.30 0.05 1.04
CA TYR A 247 -10.61 -0.08 0.44
C TYR A 247 -10.59 0.31 -1.04
N LEU A 248 -9.90 -0.45 -1.89
CA LEU A 248 -9.63 -0.31 -3.33
C LEU A 248 -8.25 0.31 -3.68
N GLY A 249 -7.41 -0.49 -4.37
CA GLY A 249 -6.15 -0.14 -5.06
C GLY A 249 -5.09 0.59 -4.24
N SER A 250 -3.85 0.09 -4.17
CA SER A 250 -2.93 0.63 -3.18
C SER A 250 -1.46 0.27 -3.41
N THR A 251 -0.61 0.93 -2.65
CA THR A 251 0.82 0.65 -2.58
C THR A 251 1.27 0.72 -1.13
N ALA A 252 2.02 -0.27 -0.67
CA ALA A 252 2.73 -0.24 0.59
C ALA A 252 4.20 0.06 0.33
N ILE A 253 4.77 1.02 1.08
CA ILE A 253 6.20 1.34 1.04
C ILE A 253 6.77 1.10 2.42
N VAL A 254 7.86 0.33 2.47
CA VAL A 254 8.61 0.07 3.71
C VAL A 254 9.94 0.80 3.62
N LEU A 255 10.33 1.44 4.72
CA LEU A 255 11.62 2.12 4.86
C LEU A 255 12.32 1.64 6.13
N PHE A 256 13.63 1.43 6.03
CA PHE A 256 14.51 1.12 7.15
C PHE A 256 15.68 2.12 7.21
N GLU A 257 16.29 2.25 8.36
CA GLU A 257 17.52 3.03 8.54
C GLU A 257 18.69 2.44 7.76
N GLN A 258 19.70 3.28 7.53
CA GLN A 258 20.93 2.89 6.84
C GLN A 258 21.68 1.78 7.60
N ASN A 259 22.21 0.79 6.85
CA ASN A 259 23.06 -0.29 7.38
C ASN A 259 22.36 -1.14 8.46
N LYS A 260 21.07 -1.37 8.32
CA LYS A 260 20.29 -2.22 9.23
C LYS A 260 19.86 -3.53 8.61
N MET A 261 19.74 -3.57 7.29
CA MET A 261 19.28 -4.74 6.55
C MET A 261 19.79 -4.74 5.11
N ASN A 262 19.66 -5.87 4.44
CA ASN A 262 19.82 -5.99 2.99
C ASN A 262 18.63 -6.70 2.37
N TRP A 263 18.25 -6.27 1.18
CA TRP A 263 17.29 -6.99 0.35
C TRP A 263 17.94 -8.20 -0.31
N ASP A 264 17.20 -9.28 -0.46
CA ASP A 264 17.67 -10.49 -1.15
C ASP A 264 17.81 -10.22 -2.64
N ALA A 265 18.94 -10.61 -3.20
CA ALA A 265 19.33 -10.33 -4.59
C ALA A 265 18.40 -10.96 -5.65
N GLN A 266 17.56 -11.93 -5.25
CA GLN A 266 16.56 -12.54 -6.14
C GLN A 266 15.39 -11.61 -6.48
N PHE A 267 15.13 -10.60 -5.65
CA PHE A 267 14.02 -9.68 -5.85
C PHE A 267 14.43 -8.45 -6.65
N GLN A 268 13.59 -8.09 -7.59
CA GLN A 268 13.76 -6.92 -8.45
C GLN A 268 12.40 -6.34 -8.83
N ALA A 269 12.39 -5.21 -9.52
CA ALA A 269 11.16 -4.64 -10.05
C ALA A 269 10.36 -5.67 -10.86
N ASN A 270 9.05 -5.74 -10.62
CA ASN A 270 8.09 -6.70 -11.16
C ASN A 270 8.17 -8.13 -10.59
N SER A 271 9.04 -8.44 -9.63
CA SER A 271 8.93 -9.69 -8.88
C SER A 271 7.58 -9.75 -8.17
N THR A 272 6.85 -10.85 -8.35
CA THR A 272 5.63 -11.13 -7.58
C THR A 272 6.03 -11.57 -6.19
N VAL A 273 5.34 -11.08 -5.18
CA VAL A 273 5.57 -11.40 -3.78
C VAL A 273 4.24 -11.70 -3.08
N VAL A 274 4.32 -12.51 -2.04
CA VAL A 274 3.18 -12.79 -1.17
C VAL A 274 3.49 -12.31 0.25
N MET A 275 2.46 -11.90 0.97
CA MET A 275 2.56 -11.47 2.35
C MET A 275 3.21 -12.56 3.20
N GLY A 276 4.19 -12.19 4.02
CA GLY A 276 4.93 -13.11 4.88
C GLY A 276 6.18 -13.75 4.26
N GLU A 277 6.38 -13.66 2.93
CA GLU A 277 7.58 -14.13 2.25
C GLU A 277 8.79 -13.27 2.60
N ALA A 278 9.93 -13.88 2.94
CA ALA A 278 11.16 -13.14 3.24
C ALA A 278 11.65 -12.38 2.00
N LEU A 279 11.81 -11.06 2.13
CA LEU A 279 12.33 -10.15 1.09
C LEU A 279 13.78 -9.74 1.35
N GLY A 280 14.26 -9.89 2.57
CA GLY A 280 15.58 -9.48 2.99
C GLY A 280 15.85 -9.88 4.43
N HIS A 281 17.03 -9.53 4.92
CA HIS A 281 17.50 -9.91 6.24
C HIS A 281 18.19 -8.75 6.95
N SER A 282 18.08 -8.70 8.27
CA SER A 282 18.87 -7.80 9.12
C SER A 282 20.38 -8.10 8.98
N LEU A 283 21.23 -7.10 9.22
CA LEU A 283 22.68 -7.20 9.20
C LEU A 283 23.23 -7.67 10.53
#